data_6a3dfddade892d56e7d9c0f82c8b60ff
#
_entry.id   6a3dfddade892d56e7d9c0f82c8b60ff
#
_cell.length_a   1.000
_cell.length_b   1.000
_cell.length_c   1.000
_cell.angle_alpha   90.00
_cell.angle_beta   90.00
_cell.angle_gamma   90.00
#
_symmetry.space_group_name_H-M   'P 1'
#
loop_
_entity.id
_entity.type
_entity.pdbx_description
1 polymer ?
#
loop_
_entity_poly.entity_id
_entity_poly.type
_entity_poly.pdbx_seq_one_letter_code
_entity_poly.pdbx_strand_id
1 'polypeptide(L)'
;MSEIKRFLVGERMSQAVIHGDTVYTAGQVAQSAPGASVADQTRGILSQIDDLLREAGTDKSRLISATIWLSDISTFNEMNEIWDAWVVQGQTPCRACVESKLAAPQFTVEISVIAAL
;
A
#
# COMPACT_ATOMS: atom_id res chain seq x y z
N MET A 1 28.47 4.43 0.30
CA MET A 1 27.18 5.10 0.04
C MET A 1 26.19 4.11 -0.52
N SER A 2 24.95 4.23 -0.09
CA SER A 2 23.90 3.35 -0.58
C SER A 2 23.39 3.83 -1.93
N GLU A 3 23.21 2.90 -2.85
CA GLU A 3 22.53 3.16 -4.10
C GLU A 3 21.04 3.31 -3.87
N ILE A 4 20.39 4.07 -4.72
CA ILE A 4 18.92 4.11 -4.77
C ILE A 4 18.49 3.23 -5.94
N LYS A 5 17.70 2.20 -5.63
CA LYS A 5 17.16 1.28 -6.62
C LYS A 5 15.68 1.55 -6.81
N ARG A 6 15.26 1.72 -8.07
CA ARG A 6 13.89 2.11 -8.39
C ARG A 6 13.22 1.03 -9.22
N PHE A 7 11.92 0.83 -8.98
CA PHE A 7 11.11 -0.17 -9.68
C PHE A 7 9.93 0.49 -10.37
N LEU A 8 9.62 0.00 -11.57
CA LEU A 8 8.49 0.48 -12.37
C LEU A 8 8.53 2.01 -12.49
N VAL A 9 9.65 2.50 -12.99
CA VAL A 9 9.92 3.94 -13.12
C VAL A 9 9.04 4.52 -14.21
N GLY A 10 8.19 5.50 -13.83
CA GLY A 10 7.40 6.28 -14.77
C GLY A 10 7.94 7.70 -14.89
N GLU A 11 7.32 8.49 -15.75
CA GLU A 11 7.70 9.89 -15.92
C GLU A 11 7.54 10.71 -14.64
N ARG A 12 6.54 10.37 -13.84
CA ARG A 12 6.16 11.16 -12.65
C ARG A 12 6.66 10.53 -11.37
N MET A 13 6.68 9.20 -11.29
CA MET A 13 7.03 8.50 -10.07
C MET A 13 7.50 7.08 -10.34
N SER A 14 8.23 6.51 -9.39
CA SER A 14 8.51 5.08 -9.31
C SER A 14 7.51 4.42 -8.38
N GLN A 15 7.14 3.17 -8.63
CA GLN A 15 6.18 2.47 -7.78
C GLN A 15 6.81 1.98 -6.48
N ALA A 16 8.10 1.69 -6.49
CA ALA A 16 8.84 1.35 -5.28
C ALA A 16 10.27 1.84 -5.39
N VAL A 17 10.87 2.12 -4.24
CA VAL A 17 12.26 2.58 -4.14
C VAL A 17 12.92 1.85 -2.98
N ILE A 18 14.15 1.34 -3.22
CA ILE A 18 15.00 0.78 -2.17
C ILE A 18 16.13 1.75 -1.89
N HIS A 19 16.35 2.05 -0.63
CA HIS A 19 17.54 2.75 -0.17
C HIS A 19 18.03 2.11 1.13
N GLY A 20 19.27 1.63 1.13
CA GLY A 20 19.79 0.86 2.25
C GLY A 20 19.00 -0.44 2.44
N ASP A 21 18.52 -0.66 3.65
CA ASP A 21 17.75 -1.84 4.02
C ASP A 21 16.24 -1.59 4.03
N THR A 22 15.78 -0.53 3.34
CA THR A 22 14.39 -0.08 3.41
C THR A 22 13.77 0.05 2.03
N VAL A 23 12.53 -0.45 1.91
CA VAL A 23 11.70 -0.34 0.72
C VAL A 23 10.56 0.64 1.00
N TYR A 24 10.34 1.57 0.06
CA TYR A 24 9.24 2.52 0.10
C TYR A 24 8.35 2.27 -1.12
N THR A 25 7.03 2.20 -0.94
CA THR A 25 6.13 2.16 -2.08
C THR A 25 5.48 3.51 -2.30
N ALA A 26 5.15 3.79 -3.54
CA ALA A 26 4.20 4.85 -3.86
C ALA A 26 2.82 4.48 -3.30
N GLY A 27 1.93 5.47 -3.15
CA GLY A 27 0.54 5.19 -2.83
C GLY A 27 -0.10 4.34 -3.92
N GLN A 28 -0.71 3.23 -3.52
CA GLN A 28 -1.35 2.30 -4.43
C GLN A 28 -2.85 2.50 -4.42
N VAL A 29 -3.44 2.64 -5.59
CA VAL A 29 -4.88 2.57 -5.80
C VAL A 29 -5.19 1.31 -6.59
N ALA A 30 -6.43 0.81 -6.48
CA ALA A 30 -6.80 -0.49 -7.06
C ALA A 30 -6.94 -0.41 -8.58
N GLN A 31 -5.86 -0.62 -9.31
CA GLN A 31 -5.82 -0.54 -10.77
C GLN A 31 -6.75 -1.57 -11.43
N SER A 32 -6.92 -2.74 -10.79
CA SER A 32 -7.77 -3.82 -11.32
C SER A 32 -9.25 -3.68 -10.91
N ALA A 33 -9.59 -2.75 -10.01
CA ALA A 33 -10.92 -2.65 -9.44
C ALA A 33 -11.42 -1.19 -9.29
N PRO A 34 -11.27 -0.33 -10.31
CA PRO A 34 -11.76 1.04 -10.21
C PRO A 34 -13.30 1.02 -10.08
N GLY A 35 -13.82 1.84 -9.16
CA GLY A 35 -15.27 1.91 -8.92
C GLY A 35 -15.86 0.78 -8.12
N ALA A 36 -15.05 -0.21 -7.72
CA ALA A 36 -15.50 -1.32 -6.90
C ALA A 36 -15.71 -0.89 -5.44
N SER A 37 -16.22 -1.81 -4.61
CA SER A 37 -16.41 -1.58 -3.17
C SER A 37 -15.07 -1.28 -2.48
N VAL A 38 -15.13 -0.66 -1.32
CA VAL A 38 -13.93 -0.43 -0.50
C VAL A 38 -13.22 -1.76 -0.19
N ALA A 39 -13.98 -2.81 0.13
CA ALA A 39 -13.40 -4.13 0.38
C ALA A 39 -12.63 -4.66 -0.84
N ASP A 40 -13.22 -4.61 -2.03
CA ASP A 40 -12.58 -5.11 -3.24
C ASP A 40 -11.40 -4.24 -3.67
N GLN A 41 -11.50 -2.92 -3.52
CA GLN A 41 -10.36 -2.05 -3.78
C GLN A 41 -9.23 -2.34 -2.80
N THR A 42 -9.52 -2.54 -1.54
CA THR A 42 -8.51 -2.88 -0.53
C THR A 42 -7.79 -4.18 -0.89
N ARG A 43 -8.54 -5.23 -1.29
CA ARG A 43 -7.94 -6.49 -1.75
C ARG A 43 -6.99 -6.29 -2.93
N GLY A 44 -7.43 -5.52 -3.92
CA GLY A 44 -6.62 -5.23 -5.10
C GLY A 44 -5.33 -4.49 -4.75
N ILE A 45 -5.43 -3.49 -3.88
CA ILE A 45 -4.27 -2.71 -3.43
C ILE A 45 -3.28 -3.60 -2.67
N LEU A 46 -3.76 -4.42 -1.75
CA LEU A 46 -2.87 -5.28 -0.95
C LEU A 46 -2.19 -6.33 -1.82
N SER A 47 -2.85 -6.82 -2.86
CA SER A 47 -2.23 -7.69 -3.85
C SER A 47 -1.12 -6.97 -4.62
N GLN A 48 -1.34 -5.71 -5.02
CA GLN A 48 -0.31 -4.90 -5.67
C GLN A 48 0.89 -4.67 -4.75
N ILE A 49 0.64 -4.41 -3.48
CA ILE A 49 1.70 -4.23 -2.48
C ILE A 49 2.50 -5.54 -2.31
N ASP A 50 1.82 -6.69 -2.23
CA ASP A 50 2.50 -7.99 -2.17
C ASP A 50 3.45 -8.16 -3.34
N ASP A 51 3.02 -7.81 -4.56
CA ASP A 51 3.84 -7.92 -5.77
C ASP A 51 5.06 -7.00 -5.71
N LEU A 52 4.88 -5.74 -5.28
CA LEU A 52 5.98 -4.79 -5.14
C LEU A 52 7.01 -5.25 -4.11
N LEU A 53 6.55 -5.75 -2.96
CA LEU A 53 7.45 -6.25 -1.91
C LEU A 53 8.23 -7.47 -2.38
N ARG A 54 7.56 -8.39 -3.09
CA ARG A 54 8.21 -9.59 -3.64
C ARG A 54 9.30 -9.20 -4.65
N GLU A 55 9.01 -8.27 -5.53
CA GLU A 55 9.99 -7.77 -6.51
C GLU A 55 11.18 -7.11 -5.82
N ALA A 56 10.96 -6.43 -4.71
CA ALA A 56 12.01 -5.83 -3.91
C ALA A 56 12.82 -6.84 -3.08
N GLY A 57 12.34 -8.08 -2.95
CA GLY A 57 13.03 -9.14 -2.20
C GLY A 57 12.61 -9.25 -0.74
N THR A 58 11.43 -8.78 -0.39
CA THR A 58 10.88 -8.85 0.97
C THR A 58 9.41 -9.29 0.92
N ASP A 59 8.72 -9.20 2.03
CA ASP A 59 7.31 -9.56 2.13
C ASP A 59 6.61 -8.80 3.27
N LYS A 60 5.31 -9.00 3.39
CA LYS A 60 4.47 -8.28 4.37
C LYS A 60 4.77 -8.61 5.83
N SER A 61 5.54 -9.65 6.11
CA SER A 61 5.97 -9.93 7.49
C SER A 61 7.00 -8.91 7.99
N ARG A 62 7.55 -8.12 7.10
CA ARG A 62 8.61 -7.16 7.40
C ARG A 62 8.17 -5.71 7.20
N LEU A 63 6.87 -5.45 7.24
CA LEU A 63 6.33 -4.10 7.17
C LEU A 63 6.75 -3.29 8.40
N ILE A 64 7.16 -2.04 8.14
CA ILE A 64 7.54 -1.08 9.18
C ILE A 64 6.37 -0.13 9.45
N SER A 65 5.82 0.46 8.39
CA SER A 65 4.70 1.39 8.52
C SER A 65 3.79 1.34 7.31
N ALA A 66 2.55 1.78 7.50
CA ALA A 66 1.58 1.92 6.43
C ALA A 66 0.78 3.20 6.63
N THR A 67 0.44 3.84 5.54
CA THR A 67 -0.48 4.98 5.53
C THR A 67 -1.64 4.64 4.62
N ILE A 68 -2.85 4.84 5.12
CA ILE A 68 -4.10 4.54 4.39
C ILE A 68 -4.90 5.82 4.27
N TRP A 69 -5.35 6.13 3.05
CA TRP A 69 -6.25 7.22 2.76
C TRP A 69 -7.59 6.64 2.31
N LEU A 70 -8.69 7.08 2.94
CA LEU A 70 -10.05 6.70 2.56
C LEU A 70 -10.79 7.96 2.11
N SER A 71 -11.48 7.88 0.98
CA SER A 71 -12.30 9.02 0.52
C SER A 71 -13.50 9.25 1.43
N ASP A 72 -13.90 8.25 2.20
CA ASP A 72 -14.99 8.32 3.17
C ASP A 72 -14.60 7.50 4.42
N ILE A 73 -14.33 8.20 5.53
CA ILE A 73 -13.86 7.55 6.76
C ILE A 73 -14.90 6.62 7.37
N SER A 74 -16.17 6.75 7.01
CA SER A 74 -17.19 5.82 7.48
C SER A 74 -16.99 4.39 6.96
N THR A 75 -16.12 4.19 5.94
CA THR A 75 -15.78 2.89 5.39
C THR A 75 -14.58 2.23 6.11
N PHE A 76 -14.13 2.82 7.21
CA PHE A 76 -12.96 2.35 7.98
C PHE A 76 -13.07 0.88 8.37
N ASN A 77 -14.22 0.45 8.89
CA ASN A 77 -14.42 -0.93 9.31
C ASN A 77 -14.42 -1.91 8.12
N GLU A 78 -14.98 -1.51 7.00
CA GLU A 78 -14.98 -2.33 5.79
C GLU A 78 -13.54 -2.55 5.28
N MET A 79 -12.74 -1.51 5.26
CA MET A 79 -11.32 -1.61 4.89
C MET A 79 -10.56 -2.46 5.89
N ASN A 80 -10.74 -2.23 7.19
CA ASN A 80 -10.03 -2.95 8.24
C ASN A 80 -10.30 -4.46 8.23
N GLU A 81 -11.49 -4.89 7.86
CA GLU A 81 -11.82 -6.31 7.76
C GLU A 81 -10.89 -7.02 6.77
N ILE A 82 -10.59 -6.39 5.65
CA ILE A 82 -9.68 -6.92 4.65
C ILE A 82 -8.22 -6.80 5.11
N TRP A 83 -7.86 -5.65 5.69
CA TRP A 83 -6.52 -5.42 6.23
C TRP A 83 -6.16 -6.46 7.29
N ASP A 84 -7.06 -6.71 8.25
CA ASP A 84 -6.84 -7.64 9.36
C ASP A 84 -6.58 -9.07 8.87
N ALA A 85 -7.25 -9.47 7.78
CA ALA A 85 -7.04 -10.78 7.18
C ALA A 85 -5.72 -10.87 6.39
N TRP A 86 -5.14 -9.74 5.99
CA TRP A 86 -3.94 -9.70 5.18
C TRP A 86 -2.66 -9.59 6.00
N VAL A 87 -2.64 -8.73 7.04
CA VAL A 87 -1.43 -8.54 7.86
C VAL A 87 -1.02 -9.82 8.57
N VAL A 88 0.28 -9.93 8.87
CA VAL A 88 0.80 -11.05 9.65
C VAL A 88 0.64 -10.72 11.14
N GLN A 89 -0.18 -11.51 11.83
CA GLN A 89 -0.41 -11.28 13.26
C GLN A 89 0.88 -11.40 14.04
N GLY A 90 1.11 -10.46 14.95
CA GLY A 90 2.35 -10.34 15.71
C GLY A 90 3.45 -9.57 14.99
N GLN A 91 3.26 -9.22 13.72
CA GLN A 91 4.24 -8.50 12.91
C GLN A 91 3.57 -7.36 12.13
N THR A 92 2.59 -6.72 12.75
CA THR A 92 1.86 -5.61 12.13
C THR A 92 2.72 -4.34 12.12
N PRO A 93 2.62 -3.52 11.05
CA PRO A 93 3.31 -2.23 11.01
C PRO A 93 2.65 -1.21 11.92
N CYS A 94 3.35 -0.14 12.25
CA CYS A 94 2.66 1.05 12.72
C CYS A 94 1.83 1.62 11.56
N ARG A 95 0.71 2.29 11.86
CA ARG A 95 -0.24 2.66 10.82
C ARG A 95 -0.96 3.96 11.14
N ALA A 96 -1.25 4.74 10.09
CA ALA A 96 -2.18 5.86 10.15
C ALA A 96 -3.24 5.65 9.07
N CYS A 97 -4.48 6.04 9.36
CA CYS A 97 -5.57 6.06 8.40
C CYS A 97 -6.31 7.38 8.50
N VAL A 98 -6.47 8.07 7.39
CA VAL A 98 -7.09 9.40 7.34
C VAL A 98 -8.10 9.45 6.21
N GLU A 99 -9.04 10.42 6.30
CA GLU A 99 -9.94 10.74 5.20
C GLU A 99 -9.28 11.75 4.29
N SER A 100 -9.35 11.52 2.99
CA SER A 100 -8.85 12.45 1.98
C SER A 100 -9.48 12.14 0.64
N LYS A 101 -9.74 13.18 -0.15
CA LYS A 101 -10.06 12.99 -1.56
C LYS A 101 -8.84 12.38 -2.25
N LEU A 102 -9.09 11.42 -3.14
CA LEU A 102 -8.06 10.81 -3.96
C LEU A 102 -7.99 11.47 -5.33
N ALA A 103 -6.98 11.08 -6.12
CA ALA A 103 -6.72 11.73 -7.41
C ALA A 103 -7.86 11.55 -8.42
N ALA A 104 -8.67 10.49 -8.29
CA ALA A 104 -9.79 10.23 -9.17
C ALA A 104 -10.97 9.66 -8.37
N PRO A 105 -12.24 10.01 -8.75
CA PRO A 105 -13.40 9.64 -7.95
C PRO A 105 -13.71 8.15 -7.92
N GLN A 106 -13.24 7.38 -8.90
CA GLN A 106 -13.42 5.92 -8.92
C GLN A 106 -12.55 5.19 -7.89
N PHE A 107 -11.55 5.85 -7.30
CA PHE A 107 -10.72 5.28 -6.26
C PHE A 107 -11.14 5.82 -4.89
N THR A 108 -11.41 4.90 -3.97
CA THR A 108 -11.90 5.23 -2.62
C THR A 108 -10.93 4.81 -1.53
N VAL A 109 -9.87 4.06 -1.89
CA VAL A 109 -8.82 3.62 -0.97
C VAL A 109 -7.47 3.83 -1.65
N GLU A 110 -6.50 4.30 -0.87
CA GLU A 110 -5.10 4.36 -1.28
C GLU A 110 -4.23 3.92 -0.11
N ILE A 111 -3.19 3.13 -0.36
CA ILE A 111 -2.29 2.63 0.69
C ILE A 111 -0.85 2.73 0.21
N SER A 112 0.03 3.25 1.06
CA SER A 112 1.48 3.15 0.87
C SER A 112 2.09 2.45 2.07
N VAL A 113 3.22 1.76 1.85
CA VAL A 113 3.93 1.05 2.92
C VAL A 113 5.42 1.31 2.88
N ILE A 114 6.05 1.10 4.03
CA ILE A 114 7.50 1.03 4.19
C ILE A 114 7.81 -0.33 4.81
N ALA A 115 8.79 -1.02 4.25
CA ALA A 115 9.18 -2.36 4.71
C ALA A 115 10.69 -2.48 4.83
N ALA A 116 11.14 -3.41 5.66
CA ALA A 116 12.54 -3.80 5.74
C ALA A 116 12.86 -4.86 4.69
N LEU A 117 14.10 -4.83 4.21
CA LEU A 117 14.64 -5.90 3.37
C LEU A 117 15.06 -7.11 4.21
#